data_9ceeea1e3cb283155ec65a938ddc010c
#
_entry.id   9ceeea1e3cb283155ec65a938ddc010c
#
_cell.length_a   1.000
_cell.length_b   1.000
_cell.length_c   1.000
_cell.angle_alpha   90.00
_cell.angle_beta   90.00
_cell.angle_gamma   90.00
#
_symmetry.space_group_name_H-M   'P 1'
#
loop_
_entity.id
_entity.type
_entity.pdbx_description
1 polymer ?
#
loop_
_entity_poly.entity_id
_entity_poly.type
_entity_poly.pdbx_seq_one_letter_code
_entity_poly.pdbx_strand_id
1 'polypeptide(L)'
;LKMGIEYNEGLDLSGLIHHSDRGSQYCSNAYVDMLKSVNASISMTEDYKPTDNAIAERVNGIIKQEWLYRMKRPKNLDDAYRIIRNIVDFYNNKRPHMSNGMMTPVQKRKSYTKVA
;
A
#
# COMPACT_ATOMS: atom_id res chain seq x y z
N LEU A 1 6.45 -4.93 -4.49
CA LEU A 1 7.41 -3.88 -4.14
C LEU A 1 7.92 -3.14 -5.37
N LYS A 2 8.36 -3.86 -6.41
CA LYS A 2 8.85 -3.25 -7.66
C LYS A 2 7.82 -2.30 -8.27
N MET A 3 6.56 -2.71 -8.34
CA MET A 3 5.46 -1.88 -8.85
C MET A 3 5.29 -0.59 -8.04
N GLY A 4 5.41 -0.67 -6.71
CA GLY A 4 5.33 0.50 -5.85
C GLY A 4 6.48 1.49 -6.08
N ILE A 5 7.67 0.98 -6.27
CA ILE A 5 8.85 1.80 -6.57
C ILE A 5 8.69 2.47 -7.94
N GLU A 6 8.29 1.72 -8.95
CA GLU A 6 8.07 2.25 -10.32
C GLU A 6 6.96 3.30 -10.35
N TYR A 7 5.88 3.09 -9.60
CA TYR A 7 4.79 4.07 -9.49
C TYR A 7 5.25 5.41 -8.93
N ASN A 8 6.26 5.40 -8.07
CA ASN A 8 6.84 6.59 -7.45
C ASN A 8 8.16 7.02 -8.12
N GLU A 9 8.39 6.60 -9.36
CA GLU A 9 9.55 7.02 -10.14
C GLU A 9 9.64 8.55 -10.19
N GLY A 10 10.85 9.08 -10.03
CA GLY A 10 11.09 10.51 -9.97
C GLY A 10 10.92 11.15 -8.60
N LEU A 11 10.45 10.40 -7.60
CA LEU A 11 10.37 10.86 -6.21
C LEU A 11 11.57 10.35 -5.41
N ASP A 12 12.04 11.18 -4.49
CA ASP A 12 13.07 10.77 -3.53
C ASP A 12 12.43 9.88 -2.45
N LEU A 13 12.79 8.60 -2.44
CA LEU A 13 12.28 7.62 -1.48
C LEU A 13 13.21 7.43 -0.26
N SER A 14 14.28 8.21 -0.14
CA SER A 14 15.26 8.06 0.94
C SER A 14 14.67 8.33 2.34
N GLY A 15 13.60 9.09 2.42
CA GLY A 15 12.89 9.35 3.68
C GLY A 15 11.76 8.36 3.99
N LEU A 16 11.50 7.41 3.08
CA LEU A 16 10.44 6.44 3.24
C LEU A 16 10.81 5.38 4.28
N ILE A 17 9.85 5.04 5.14
CA ILE A 17 9.94 3.90 6.04
C ILE A 17 8.99 2.83 5.52
N HIS A 18 9.56 1.69 5.10
CA HIS A 18 8.77 0.53 4.70
C HIS A 18 8.54 -0.37 5.90
N HIS A 19 7.30 -0.42 6.38
CA HIS A 19 6.91 -1.25 7.52
C HIS A 19 6.18 -2.50 7.04
N SER A 20 6.51 -3.65 7.58
CA SER A 20 5.87 -4.92 7.28
C SER A 20 5.81 -5.82 8.52
N ASP A 21 5.04 -6.90 8.41
CA ASP A 21 5.19 -8.02 9.32
C ASP A 21 6.47 -8.82 8.97
N ARG A 22 6.71 -9.90 9.68
CA ARG A 22 7.89 -10.76 9.49
C ARG A 22 7.65 -11.90 8.49
N GLY A 23 6.72 -11.74 7.56
CA GLY A 23 6.53 -12.70 6.48
C GLY A 23 7.84 -12.97 5.74
N SER A 24 8.07 -14.23 5.35
CA SER A 24 9.33 -14.64 4.73
C SER A 24 9.68 -13.84 3.47
N GLN A 25 8.68 -13.41 2.71
CA GLN A 25 8.88 -12.60 1.51
C GLN A 25 9.50 -11.23 1.83
N TYR A 26 9.17 -10.62 2.97
CA TYR A 26 9.71 -9.32 3.38
C TYR A 26 11.11 -9.42 3.98
N CYS A 27 11.52 -10.59 4.41
CA CYS A 27 12.84 -10.89 4.95
C CYS A 27 13.81 -11.41 3.90
N SER A 28 13.35 -11.67 2.66
CA SER A 28 14.21 -12.19 1.60
C SER A 28 15.28 -11.15 1.21
N ASN A 29 16.45 -11.65 0.82
CA ASN A 29 17.55 -10.78 0.39
C ASN A 29 17.15 -9.90 -0.80
N ALA A 30 16.43 -10.44 -1.76
CA ALA A 30 15.96 -9.68 -2.93
C ALA A 30 15.06 -8.52 -2.55
N TYR A 31 14.14 -8.74 -1.61
CA TYR A 31 13.22 -7.71 -1.14
C TYR A 31 13.96 -6.61 -0.37
N VAL A 32 14.82 -6.99 0.55
CA VAL A 32 15.64 -6.07 1.35
C VAL A 32 16.58 -5.26 0.46
N ASP A 33 17.24 -5.90 -0.48
CA ASP A 33 18.17 -5.22 -1.41
C ASP A 33 17.43 -4.19 -2.27
N MET A 34 16.21 -4.49 -2.70
CA MET A 34 15.40 -3.54 -3.47
C MET A 34 15.03 -2.30 -2.65
N LEU A 35 14.68 -2.47 -1.39
CA LEU A 35 14.42 -1.34 -0.48
C LEU A 35 15.69 -0.51 -0.25
N LYS A 36 16.82 -1.16 -0.05
CA LYS A 36 18.12 -0.48 0.11
C LYS A 36 18.52 0.28 -1.14
N SER A 37 18.18 -0.22 -2.34
CA SER A 37 18.51 0.44 -3.61
C SER A 37 17.88 1.82 -3.77
N VAL A 38 16.76 2.09 -3.08
CA VAL A 38 16.10 3.40 -3.06
C VAL A 38 16.33 4.14 -1.75
N ASN A 39 17.23 3.64 -0.90
CA ASN A 39 17.57 4.20 0.41
C ASN A 39 16.37 4.32 1.38
N ALA A 40 15.37 3.46 1.23
CA ALA A 40 14.24 3.39 2.15
C ALA A 40 14.67 2.68 3.44
N SER A 41 14.17 3.16 4.56
CA SER A 41 14.35 2.50 5.86
C SER A 41 13.41 1.30 5.99
N ILE A 42 13.88 0.26 6.66
CA ILE A 42 13.11 -0.96 6.87
C ILE A 42 12.66 -1.03 8.33
N SER A 43 11.38 -1.22 8.52
CA SER A 43 10.76 -1.45 9.82
C SER A 43 9.92 -2.73 9.76
N MET A 44 9.98 -3.53 10.80
CA MET A 44 9.19 -4.77 10.91
C MET A 44 8.48 -4.82 12.24
N THR A 45 7.33 -5.52 12.27
CA THR A 45 6.61 -5.78 13.51
C THR A 45 7.53 -6.51 14.50
N GLU A 46 7.40 -6.19 15.77
CA GLU A 46 8.00 -7.00 16.83
C GLU A 46 7.26 -8.36 16.90
N ASP A 47 7.96 -9.36 17.42
CA ASP A 47 7.41 -10.72 17.52
C ASP A 47 6.03 -10.72 18.19
N TYR A 48 5.04 -11.28 17.47
CA TYR A 48 3.68 -11.54 17.97
C TYR A 48 2.88 -10.29 18.42
N LYS A 49 3.19 -9.10 17.91
CA LYS A 49 2.37 -7.90 18.15
C LYS A 49 1.49 -7.57 16.93
N PRO A 50 0.28 -8.11 16.85
CA PRO A 50 -0.60 -7.88 15.69
C PRO A 50 -0.98 -6.41 15.49
N THR A 51 -0.96 -5.60 16.54
CA THR A 51 -1.27 -4.17 16.48
C THR A 51 -0.23 -3.36 15.69
N ASP A 52 1.00 -3.86 15.56
CA ASP A 52 2.06 -3.16 14.82
C ASP A 52 1.80 -3.09 13.31
N ASN A 53 0.91 -3.93 12.78
CA ASN A 53 0.55 -3.95 11.36
C ASN A 53 -0.96 -3.68 11.12
N ALA A 54 -1.63 -3.10 12.09
CA ALA A 54 -3.09 -2.90 12.07
C ALA A 54 -3.57 -2.04 10.89
N ILE A 55 -2.78 -1.04 10.47
CA ILE A 55 -3.14 -0.16 9.35
C ILE A 55 -3.19 -0.94 8.04
N ALA A 56 -2.17 -1.75 7.76
CA ALA A 56 -2.14 -2.58 6.55
C ALA A 56 -3.28 -3.60 6.55
N GLU A 57 -3.54 -4.24 7.69
CA GLU A 57 -4.65 -5.18 7.84
C GLU A 57 -6.01 -4.50 7.62
N ARG A 58 -6.17 -3.27 8.10
CA ARG A 58 -7.39 -2.49 7.89
C ARG A 58 -7.62 -2.17 6.41
N VAL A 59 -6.60 -1.75 5.69
CA VAL A 59 -6.69 -1.47 4.25
C VAL A 59 -7.09 -2.73 3.49
N ASN A 60 -6.46 -3.86 3.77
CA ASN A 60 -6.83 -5.14 3.17
C ASN A 60 -8.27 -5.54 3.49
N GLY A 61 -8.71 -5.33 4.73
CA GLY A 61 -10.08 -5.57 5.15
C GLY A 61 -11.10 -4.72 4.41
N ILE A 62 -10.81 -3.43 4.23
CA ILE A 62 -11.66 -2.51 3.47
C ILE A 62 -11.83 -2.99 2.03
N ILE A 63 -10.74 -3.30 1.35
CA ILE A 63 -10.77 -3.77 -0.04
C ILE A 63 -11.57 -5.07 -0.16
N LYS A 64 -11.36 -6.01 0.73
CA LYS A 64 -12.10 -7.28 0.73
C LYS A 64 -13.60 -7.09 1.00
N GLN A 65 -13.95 -6.34 2.03
CA GLN A 65 -15.35 -6.20 2.46
C GLN A 65 -16.17 -5.27 1.58
N GLU A 66 -15.61 -4.16 1.12
CA GLU A 66 -16.35 -3.20 0.31
C GLU A 66 -16.47 -3.63 -1.15
N TRP A 67 -15.53 -4.40 -1.67
CA TRP A 67 -15.51 -4.78 -3.07
C TRP A 67 -15.43 -6.28 -3.32
N LEU A 68 -14.34 -6.94 -2.91
CA LEU A 68 -14.05 -8.32 -3.37
C LEU A 68 -15.12 -9.33 -2.97
N TYR A 69 -15.65 -9.25 -1.76
CA TYR A 69 -16.67 -10.18 -1.27
C TYR A 69 -18.06 -9.95 -1.89
N ARG A 70 -18.27 -8.80 -2.51
CA ARG A 70 -19.53 -8.43 -3.17
C ARG A 70 -19.50 -8.63 -4.68
N MET A 71 -18.36 -8.98 -5.22
CA MET A 71 -18.16 -9.16 -6.66
C MET A 71 -18.14 -10.64 -7.03
N LYS A 72 -18.46 -10.93 -8.30
CA LYS A 72 -18.22 -12.25 -8.86
C LYS A 72 -16.72 -12.53 -8.90
N ARG A 73 -16.35 -13.81 -8.72
CA ARG A 73 -14.94 -14.22 -8.83
C ARG A 73 -14.39 -13.84 -10.20
N PRO A 74 -13.14 -13.37 -10.26
CA PRO A 74 -12.46 -13.14 -11.54
C PRO A 74 -12.39 -14.42 -12.36
N LYS A 75 -12.54 -14.31 -13.67
CA LYS A 75 -12.50 -15.45 -14.59
C LYS A 75 -11.10 -15.99 -14.81
N ASN A 76 -10.10 -15.11 -14.76
CA ASN A 76 -8.69 -15.39 -14.97
C ASN A 76 -7.83 -14.32 -14.33
N LEU A 77 -6.51 -14.44 -14.46
CA LEU A 77 -5.57 -13.49 -13.87
C LEU A 77 -5.71 -12.07 -14.45
N ASP A 78 -5.91 -11.94 -15.76
CA ASP A 78 -6.07 -10.63 -16.40
C ASP A 78 -7.32 -9.92 -15.90
N ASP A 79 -8.42 -10.64 -15.73
CA ASP A 79 -9.65 -10.10 -15.16
C ASP A 79 -9.44 -9.66 -13.70
N ALA A 80 -8.70 -10.45 -12.92
CA ALA A 80 -8.34 -10.09 -11.55
C ALA A 80 -7.51 -8.81 -11.49
N TYR A 81 -6.52 -8.64 -12.36
CA TYR A 81 -5.73 -7.42 -12.45
C TYR A 81 -6.58 -6.21 -12.79
N ARG A 82 -7.49 -6.34 -13.75
CA ARG A 82 -8.40 -5.26 -14.14
C ARG A 82 -9.28 -4.82 -12.97
N ILE A 83 -9.87 -5.77 -12.28
CA ILE A 83 -10.75 -5.52 -11.13
C ILE A 83 -9.97 -4.83 -10.01
N ILE A 84 -8.82 -5.35 -9.62
CA ILE A 84 -8.00 -4.77 -8.55
C ILE A 84 -7.52 -3.38 -8.92
N ARG A 85 -7.11 -3.16 -10.18
CA ARG A 85 -6.70 -1.83 -10.65
C ARG A 85 -7.82 -0.81 -10.49
N ASN A 86 -9.05 -1.17 -10.85
CA ASN A 86 -10.21 -0.28 -10.72
C ASN A 86 -10.52 0.01 -9.24
N ILE A 87 -10.41 -0.99 -8.37
CA ILE A 87 -10.60 -0.84 -6.93
C ILE A 87 -9.56 0.12 -6.35
N VAL A 88 -8.29 -0.08 -6.66
CA VAL A 88 -7.19 0.76 -6.17
C VAL A 88 -7.33 2.19 -6.66
N ASP A 89 -7.70 2.39 -7.92
CA ASP A 89 -7.95 3.72 -8.47
C ASP A 89 -9.08 4.44 -7.73
N PHE A 90 -10.19 3.77 -7.50
CA PHE A 90 -11.30 4.33 -6.73
C PHE A 90 -10.90 4.65 -5.30
N TYR A 91 -10.20 3.73 -4.63
CA TYR A 91 -9.72 3.91 -3.27
C TYR A 91 -8.84 5.15 -3.14
N ASN A 92 -7.88 5.30 -4.04
CA ASN A 92 -6.90 6.38 -3.97
C ASN A 92 -7.46 7.75 -4.39
N ASN A 93 -8.38 7.78 -5.36
CA ASN A 93 -8.80 9.03 -5.98
C ASN A 93 -10.23 9.46 -5.67
N LYS A 94 -11.09 8.56 -5.21
CA LYS A 94 -12.52 8.83 -5.02
C LYS A 94 -13.05 8.51 -3.64
N ARG A 95 -12.40 7.61 -2.89
CA ARG A 95 -12.88 7.21 -1.57
C ARG A 95 -12.36 8.15 -0.47
N PRO A 96 -13.24 8.94 0.18
CA PRO A 96 -12.83 9.76 1.32
C PRO A 96 -12.60 8.91 2.56
N HIS A 97 -11.72 9.36 3.43
CA HIS A 97 -11.43 8.74 4.72
C HIS A 97 -11.59 9.72 5.86
N MET A 98 -12.29 9.32 6.91
CA MET A 98 -12.47 10.17 8.10
C MET A 98 -11.13 10.55 8.73
N SER A 99 -10.20 9.60 8.83
CA SER A 99 -8.86 9.83 9.37
C SER A 99 -8.01 10.81 8.54
N ASN A 100 -8.39 11.05 7.29
CA ASN A 100 -7.75 12.00 6.40
C ASN A 100 -8.54 13.32 6.27
N GLY A 101 -9.42 13.64 7.22
CA GLY A 101 -10.28 14.81 7.11
C GLY A 101 -11.24 14.75 5.93
N MET A 102 -11.77 13.56 5.62
CA MET A 102 -12.65 13.26 4.49
C MET A 102 -11.99 13.44 3.11
N MET A 103 -10.66 13.53 3.06
CA MET A 103 -9.92 13.52 1.79
C MET A 103 -9.65 12.10 1.32
N THR A 104 -9.53 11.94 0.00
CA THR A 104 -8.99 10.69 -0.57
C THR A 104 -7.49 10.56 -0.28
N PRO A 105 -6.91 9.35 -0.35
CA PRO A 105 -5.46 9.17 -0.18
C PRO A 105 -4.62 10.08 -1.08
N VAL A 106 -5.00 10.22 -2.35
CA VAL A 106 -4.27 11.10 -3.29
C VAL A 106 -4.38 12.58 -2.88
N GLN A 107 -5.56 13.04 -2.48
CA GLN A 107 -5.74 14.42 -2.01
C GLN A 107 -4.91 14.69 -0.75
N LYS A 108 -4.90 13.75 0.19
CA LYS A 108 -4.10 13.86 1.41
C LYS A 108 -2.60 13.93 1.10
N ARG A 109 -2.12 13.07 0.22
CA ARG A 109 -0.73 13.08 -0.24
C ARG A 109 -0.35 14.43 -0.86
N LYS A 110 -1.19 14.95 -1.75
CA LYS A 110 -0.95 16.26 -2.39
C LYS A 110 -0.94 17.41 -1.39
N SER A 111 -1.70 17.33 -0.31
CA SER A 111 -1.72 18.37 0.71
C SER A 111 -0.36 18.53 1.42
N TYR A 112 0.41 17.45 1.54
CA TYR A 112 1.77 17.50 2.09
C TYR A 112 2.79 18.07 1.11
N THR A 113 2.64 17.78 -0.17
CA THR A 113 3.58 18.24 -1.20
C THR A 113 3.46 19.72 -1.53
N LYS A 114 2.32 20.33 -1.22
CA LYS A 114 2.10 21.78 -1.43
C LYS A 114 2.73 22.67 -0.38
N VAL A 115 3.27 22.13 0.68
CA VAL A 115 3.81 22.87 1.84
C VAL A 115 5.32 23.05 1.75
N ALA A 116 5.93 22.52 0.71
CA ALA A 116 7.37 22.66 0.49
C ALA A 116 7.72 24.01 -0.12
#